data_10096fccb340a730c7696a76bbc43eaf
#
_entry.id   10096fccb340a730c7696a76bbc43eaf
#
_cell.length_a   1.000
_cell.length_b   1.000
_cell.length_c   1.000
_cell.angle_alpha   90.00
_cell.angle_beta   90.00
_cell.angle_gamma   90.00
#
_symmetry.space_group_name_H-M   'P 1'
#
loop_
_entity.id
_entity.type
_entity.pdbx_description
1 polymer ?
#
loop_
_entity_poly.entity_id
_entity_poly.type
_entity_poly.pdbx_seq_one_letter_code
_entity_poly.pdbx_strand_id
1 'polypeptide(L)'
;MRYTIQSIKYVFKNFFYIFPLALLPALFLSFSLDKDAISRVLTSYFTGEPSASFPDIFRAVSVFNFRSLKAFFAGLAGVVLMVLCTALIFAFVEKHMRIGKRTFSGIFSKLNDNLISTCGICLLYVLLYEVWALITSALLFLVMIPETVGVVYVLSVIVFFGMHFVLLYIVSIFYLW
;
A
#
# COMPACT_ATOMS: atom_id res chain seq x y z
N MET A 1 10.96 -5.42 19.99
CA MET A 1 11.22 -6.70 19.31
C MET A 1 10.31 -7.86 19.74
N ARG A 2 10.05 -8.10 21.04
CA ARG A 2 9.22 -9.24 21.50
C ARG A 2 7.79 -9.24 20.98
N TYR A 3 7.13 -8.06 20.94
CA TYR A 3 5.77 -7.89 20.43
C TYR A 3 5.67 -8.09 18.91
N THR A 4 6.62 -7.59 18.15
CA THR A 4 6.66 -7.76 16.68
C THR A 4 6.74 -9.24 16.28
N ILE A 5 7.60 -10.00 16.95
CA ILE A 5 7.74 -11.46 16.69
C ILE A 5 6.44 -12.20 17.07
N GLN A 6 5.79 -11.80 18.16
CA GLN A 6 4.51 -12.39 18.57
C GLN A 6 3.40 -12.09 17.57
N SER A 7 3.32 -10.85 17.05
CA SER A 7 2.37 -10.45 16.03
C SER A 7 2.58 -11.23 14.73
N ILE A 8 3.81 -11.37 14.28
CA ILE A 8 4.15 -12.18 13.10
C ILE A 8 3.72 -13.65 13.30
N LYS A 9 4.06 -14.25 14.44
CA LYS A 9 3.63 -15.62 14.76
C LYS A 9 2.11 -15.75 14.79
N TYR A 10 1.40 -14.73 15.31
CA TYR A 10 -0.05 -14.70 15.34
C TYR A 10 -0.64 -14.71 13.92
N VAL A 11 -0.13 -13.85 13.02
CA VAL A 11 -0.58 -13.79 11.63
C VAL A 11 -0.38 -15.13 10.93
N PHE A 12 0.81 -15.75 11.05
CA PHE A 12 1.06 -17.08 10.47
C PHE A 12 0.14 -18.16 11.04
N LYS A 13 -0.11 -18.16 12.36
CA LYS A 13 -1.02 -19.13 13.00
C LYS A 13 -2.47 -18.96 12.55
N ASN A 14 -2.87 -17.77 12.14
CA ASN A 14 -4.23 -17.44 11.71
C ASN A 14 -4.30 -17.07 10.21
N PHE A 15 -3.31 -17.50 9.42
CA PHE A 15 -3.14 -17.15 8.02
C PHE A 15 -4.42 -17.34 7.20
N PHE A 16 -5.07 -18.50 7.29
CA PHE A 16 -6.29 -18.81 6.53
C PHE A 16 -7.49 -17.92 6.87
N TYR A 17 -7.48 -17.23 8.00
CA TYR A 17 -8.53 -16.27 8.39
C TYR A 17 -8.19 -14.85 7.95
N ILE A 18 -6.93 -14.46 8.01
CA ILE A 18 -6.46 -13.09 7.72
C ILE A 18 -6.18 -12.90 6.24
N PHE A 19 -5.53 -13.89 5.60
CA PHE A 19 -5.07 -13.78 4.22
C PHE A 19 -6.18 -13.48 3.20
N PRO A 20 -7.37 -14.14 3.21
CA PRO A 20 -8.44 -13.83 2.27
C PRO A 20 -8.94 -12.38 2.40
N LEU A 21 -9.00 -11.85 3.64
CA LEU A 21 -9.39 -10.47 3.89
C LEU A 21 -8.32 -9.46 3.42
N ALA A 22 -7.05 -9.81 3.47
CA ALA A 22 -5.97 -8.96 2.94
C ALA A 22 -5.87 -9.06 1.42
N LEU A 23 -6.14 -10.24 0.84
CA LEU A 23 -6.06 -10.48 -0.59
C LEU A 23 -7.13 -9.71 -1.37
N LEU A 24 -8.35 -9.61 -0.84
CA LEU A 24 -9.48 -9.00 -1.52
C LEU A 24 -9.22 -7.54 -1.93
N PRO A 25 -8.84 -6.61 -1.03
CA PRO A 25 -8.50 -5.25 -1.44
C PRO A 25 -7.28 -5.20 -2.38
N ALA A 26 -6.28 -6.06 -2.18
CA ALA A 26 -5.11 -6.11 -3.05
C ALA A 26 -5.46 -6.47 -4.49
N LEU A 27 -6.41 -7.39 -4.71
CA LEU A 27 -6.91 -7.72 -6.04
C LEU A 27 -7.59 -6.52 -6.71
N PHE A 28 -8.46 -5.80 -5.99
CA PHE A 28 -9.12 -4.62 -6.55
C PHE A 28 -8.14 -3.49 -6.85
N LEU A 29 -7.17 -3.25 -5.98
CA LEU A 29 -6.10 -2.29 -6.22
C LEU A 29 -5.22 -2.69 -7.41
N SER A 30 -5.01 -3.98 -7.67
CA SER A 30 -4.27 -4.44 -8.84
C SER A 30 -4.96 -4.09 -10.16
N PHE A 31 -6.30 -3.98 -10.18
CA PHE A 31 -7.05 -3.54 -11.37
C PHE A 31 -6.98 -2.04 -11.64
N SER A 32 -6.55 -1.24 -10.65
CA SER A 32 -6.31 0.20 -10.84
C SER A 32 -4.95 0.50 -11.48
N LEU A 33 -4.02 -0.45 -11.49
CA LEU A 33 -2.67 -0.25 -12.01
C LEU A 33 -2.66 0.12 -13.50
N ASP A 34 -1.88 1.15 -13.86
CA ASP A 34 -1.63 1.53 -15.25
C ASP A 34 -0.51 0.67 -15.84
N LYS A 35 -0.89 -0.45 -16.47
CA LYS A 35 0.05 -1.40 -17.07
C LYS A 35 0.91 -0.77 -18.17
N ASP A 36 0.35 0.17 -18.93
CA ASP A 36 1.08 0.86 -19.99
C ASP A 36 2.13 1.80 -19.40
N ALA A 37 1.80 2.51 -18.31
CA ALA A 37 2.76 3.34 -17.59
C ALA A 37 3.88 2.49 -16.99
N ILE A 38 3.54 1.39 -16.33
CA ILE A 38 4.52 0.44 -15.78
C ILE A 38 5.44 -0.09 -16.89
N SER A 39 4.88 -0.50 -18.02
CA SER A 39 5.66 -1.01 -19.15
C SER A 39 6.63 0.04 -19.70
N ARG A 40 6.17 1.29 -19.88
CA ARG A 40 7.04 2.39 -20.34
C ARG A 40 8.18 2.67 -19.35
N VAL A 41 7.88 2.73 -18.06
CA VAL A 41 8.89 2.96 -17.01
C VAL A 41 9.93 1.85 -17.01
N LEU A 42 9.51 0.58 -17.07
CA LEU A 42 10.43 -0.56 -17.11
C LEU A 42 11.27 -0.55 -18.38
N THR A 43 10.66 -0.31 -19.54
CA THR A 43 11.39 -0.23 -20.82
C THR A 43 12.44 0.88 -20.77
N SER A 44 12.05 2.09 -20.36
CA SER A 44 12.96 3.24 -20.22
C SER A 44 14.14 2.92 -19.30
N TYR A 45 13.88 2.26 -18.17
CA TYR A 45 14.92 1.87 -17.22
C TYR A 45 15.91 0.87 -17.80
N PHE A 46 15.42 -0.16 -18.52
CA PHE A 46 16.27 -1.22 -19.04
C PHE A 46 16.97 -0.87 -20.36
N THR A 47 16.37 -0.02 -21.19
CA THR A 47 16.98 0.39 -22.48
C THR A 47 17.87 1.63 -22.35
N GLY A 48 17.74 2.38 -21.25
CA GLY A 48 18.43 3.66 -21.07
C GLY A 48 17.86 4.78 -21.95
N GLU A 49 16.77 4.53 -22.68
CA GLU A 49 16.12 5.55 -23.50
C GLU A 49 15.10 6.34 -22.67
N PRO A 50 15.07 7.68 -22.73
CA PRO A 50 14.16 8.51 -21.95
C PRO A 50 12.72 8.45 -22.52
N SER A 51 12.08 7.30 -22.41
CA SER A 51 10.72 7.07 -22.92
C SER A 51 9.62 7.33 -21.87
N ALA A 52 9.97 7.34 -20.58
CA ALA A 52 9.04 7.57 -19.49
C ALA A 52 9.08 9.01 -18.99
N SER A 53 7.93 9.66 -18.96
CA SER A 53 7.75 10.98 -18.36
C SER A 53 7.48 10.89 -16.86
N PHE A 54 7.68 12.00 -16.12
CA PHE A 54 7.30 12.06 -14.69
C PHE A 54 5.84 11.61 -14.43
N PRO A 55 4.82 12.06 -15.22
CA PRO A 55 3.47 11.56 -15.07
C PRO A 55 3.31 10.05 -15.28
N ASP A 56 4.12 9.43 -16.16
CA ASP A 56 4.09 7.98 -16.36
C ASP A 56 4.62 7.24 -15.12
N ILE A 57 5.71 7.72 -14.54
CA ILE A 57 6.29 7.14 -13.33
C ILE A 57 5.30 7.27 -12.17
N PHE A 58 4.70 8.46 -11.99
CA PHE A 58 3.70 8.67 -10.94
C PHE A 58 2.49 7.76 -11.10
N ARG A 59 1.94 7.61 -12.33
CA ARG A 59 0.82 6.70 -12.61
C ARG A 59 1.16 5.23 -12.38
N ALA A 60 2.41 4.84 -12.59
CA ALA A 60 2.85 3.47 -12.35
C ALA A 60 2.88 3.10 -10.86
N VAL A 61 3.02 4.10 -9.97
CA VAL A 61 3.17 3.91 -8.52
C VAL A 61 1.90 4.30 -7.75
N SER A 62 1.12 5.28 -8.24
CA SER A 62 -0.09 5.77 -7.58
C SER A 62 -1.20 4.72 -7.49
N VAL A 63 -1.95 4.73 -6.40
CA VAL A 63 -3.16 3.91 -6.21
C VAL A 63 -4.31 4.39 -7.10
N PHE A 64 -4.38 5.70 -7.38
CA PHE A 64 -5.45 6.28 -8.19
C PHE A 64 -5.01 6.50 -9.63
N ASN A 65 -5.59 5.74 -10.54
CA ASN A 65 -5.37 5.87 -11.96
C ASN A 65 -6.47 6.73 -12.61
N PHE A 66 -6.14 7.98 -12.91
CA PHE A 66 -7.08 8.94 -13.54
C PHE A 66 -7.18 8.81 -15.07
N ARG A 67 -6.43 7.90 -15.70
CA ARG A 67 -6.47 7.69 -17.15
C ARG A 67 -7.77 7.03 -17.61
N SER A 68 -8.34 6.16 -16.78
CA SER A 68 -9.54 5.38 -17.08
C SER A 68 -10.52 5.43 -15.93
N LEU A 69 -11.78 5.75 -16.20
CA LEU A 69 -12.85 5.71 -15.18
C LEU A 69 -12.94 4.31 -14.53
N LYS A 70 -12.77 3.24 -15.32
CA LYS A 70 -12.77 1.88 -14.80
C LYS A 70 -11.65 1.64 -13.78
N ALA A 71 -10.43 2.07 -14.10
CA ALA A 71 -9.28 1.93 -13.21
C ALA A 71 -9.42 2.82 -11.97
N PHE A 72 -9.91 4.04 -12.12
CA PHE A 72 -10.20 4.93 -10.99
C PHE A 72 -11.22 4.31 -10.02
N PHE A 73 -12.35 3.80 -10.53
CA PHE A 73 -13.35 3.16 -9.67
C PHE A 73 -12.85 1.85 -9.07
N ALA A 74 -11.98 1.11 -9.76
CA ALA A 74 -11.32 -0.07 -9.18
C ALA A 74 -10.41 0.31 -8.00
N GLY A 75 -9.63 1.39 -8.13
CA GLY A 75 -8.82 1.94 -7.03
C GLY A 75 -9.68 2.37 -5.84
N LEU A 76 -10.76 3.13 -6.10
CA LEU A 76 -11.71 3.55 -5.07
C LEU A 76 -12.35 2.35 -4.36
N ALA A 77 -12.82 1.36 -5.12
CA ALA A 77 -13.38 0.13 -4.56
C ALA A 77 -12.35 -0.64 -3.73
N GLY A 78 -11.09 -0.68 -4.19
CA GLY A 78 -9.98 -1.28 -3.45
C GLY A 78 -9.75 -0.59 -2.09
N VAL A 79 -9.79 0.75 -2.05
CA VAL A 79 -9.66 1.52 -0.80
C VAL A 79 -10.86 1.24 0.14
N VAL A 80 -12.08 1.22 -0.37
CA VAL A 80 -13.27 0.89 0.44
C VAL A 80 -13.16 -0.53 1.00
N LEU A 81 -12.76 -1.50 0.17
CA LEU A 81 -12.53 -2.88 0.62
C LEU A 81 -11.39 -2.97 1.63
N MET A 82 -10.34 -2.16 1.48
CA MET A 82 -9.26 -2.10 2.46
C MET A 82 -9.76 -1.66 3.83
N VAL A 83 -10.62 -0.63 3.90
CA VAL A 83 -11.25 -0.18 5.16
C VAL A 83 -12.07 -1.30 5.78
N LEU A 84 -12.98 -1.90 5.00
CA LEU A 84 -13.87 -2.96 5.48
C LEU A 84 -13.10 -4.20 5.94
N CYS A 85 -12.16 -4.69 5.13
CA CYS A 85 -11.38 -5.88 5.46
C CYS A 85 -10.46 -5.65 6.66
N THR A 86 -9.85 -4.47 6.78
CA THR A 86 -9.04 -4.12 7.95
C THR A 86 -9.87 -4.07 9.22
N ALA A 87 -11.06 -3.47 9.19
CA ALA A 87 -11.98 -3.46 10.33
C ALA A 87 -12.44 -4.88 10.72
N LEU A 88 -12.67 -5.76 9.73
CA LEU A 88 -12.99 -7.17 9.98
C LEU A 88 -11.80 -7.93 10.61
N ILE A 89 -10.57 -7.67 10.15
CA ILE A 89 -9.36 -8.26 10.74
C ILE A 89 -9.23 -7.84 12.20
N PHE A 90 -9.40 -6.55 12.52
CA PHE A 90 -9.34 -6.08 13.90
C PHE A 90 -10.43 -6.70 14.78
N ALA A 91 -11.65 -6.76 14.29
CA ALA A 91 -12.76 -7.42 15.01
C ALA A 91 -12.50 -8.91 15.24
N PHE A 92 -11.87 -9.61 14.25
CA PHE A 92 -11.46 -10.99 14.39
C PHE A 92 -10.35 -11.18 15.45
N VAL A 93 -9.32 -10.33 15.40
CA VAL A 93 -8.20 -10.36 16.35
C VAL A 93 -8.69 -10.11 17.77
N GLU A 94 -9.48 -9.04 17.98
CA GLU A 94 -10.07 -8.71 19.27
C GLU A 94 -10.88 -9.88 19.83
N LYS A 95 -11.77 -10.45 19.01
CA LYS A 95 -12.61 -11.56 19.42
C LYS A 95 -11.80 -12.81 19.76
N HIS A 96 -10.81 -13.15 18.93
CA HIS A 96 -9.94 -14.29 19.19
C HIS A 96 -9.12 -14.12 20.47
N MET A 97 -8.59 -12.93 20.72
CA MET A 97 -7.83 -12.64 21.93
C MET A 97 -8.71 -12.69 23.18
N ARG A 98 -9.99 -12.30 23.10
CA ARG A 98 -10.91 -12.24 24.22
C ARG A 98 -11.56 -13.59 24.56
N ILE A 99 -11.94 -14.38 23.54
CA ILE A 99 -12.75 -15.61 23.74
C ILE A 99 -11.93 -16.87 23.46
N GLY A 100 -10.76 -16.77 22.81
CA GLY A 100 -9.93 -17.92 22.40
C GLY A 100 -10.47 -18.71 21.20
N LYS A 101 -11.65 -18.33 20.64
CA LYS A 101 -12.27 -19.06 19.51
C LYS A 101 -12.01 -18.35 18.19
N ARG A 102 -11.61 -19.13 17.16
CA ARG A 102 -11.37 -18.69 15.79
C ARG A 102 -12.66 -18.79 14.98
N THR A 103 -13.53 -17.80 15.05
CA THR A 103 -14.80 -17.81 14.34
C THR A 103 -15.20 -16.40 13.87
N PHE A 104 -15.78 -16.33 12.68
CA PHE A 104 -16.38 -15.10 12.13
C PHE A 104 -17.80 -14.83 12.65
N SER A 105 -18.41 -15.75 13.40
CA SER A 105 -19.77 -15.55 13.94
C SER A 105 -19.84 -14.29 14.80
N GLY A 106 -20.79 -13.38 14.50
CA GLY A 106 -21.00 -12.14 15.26
C GLY A 106 -19.89 -11.07 15.10
N ILE A 107 -18.99 -11.18 14.13
CA ILE A 107 -17.97 -10.15 13.84
C ILE A 107 -18.60 -8.88 13.27
N PHE A 108 -19.66 -9.02 12.48
CA PHE A 108 -20.34 -7.88 11.86
C PHE A 108 -20.98 -6.91 12.87
N SER A 109 -21.41 -7.38 14.04
CA SER A 109 -21.90 -6.48 15.10
C SER A 109 -20.79 -5.60 15.68
N LYS A 110 -19.55 -6.07 15.66
CA LYS A 110 -18.37 -5.32 16.13
C LYS A 110 -17.69 -4.50 15.04
N LEU A 111 -18.05 -4.74 13.77
CA LEU A 111 -17.53 -3.96 12.65
C LEU A 111 -17.84 -2.47 12.83
N ASN A 112 -19.07 -2.16 13.26
CA ASN A 112 -19.52 -0.78 13.43
C ASN A 112 -18.71 0.00 14.46
N ASP A 113 -18.29 -0.67 15.55
CA ASP A 113 -17.55 -0.04 16.65
C ASP A 113 -16.15 0.43 16.20
N ASN A 114 -15.53 -0.29 15.24
CA ASN A 114 -14.18 -0.03 14.77
C ASN A 114 -14.12 0.66 13.39
N LEU A 115 -15.27 0.76 12.68
CA LEU A 115 -15.30 1.18 11.29
C LEU A 115 -14.79 2.62 11.09
N ILE A 116 -15.23 3.55 11.94
CA ILE A 116 -14.87 4.98 11.81
C ILE A 116 -13.38 5.17 12.04
N SER A 117 -12.83 4.59 13.11
CA SER A 117 -11.40 4.67 13.42
C SER A 117 -10.56 4.02 12.32
N THR A 118 -10.97 2.84 11.82
CA THR A 118 -10.30 2.15 10.73
C THR A 118 -10.36 2.96 9.44
N CYS A 119 -11.50 3.60 9.14
CA CYS A 119 -11.65 4.48 7.99
C CYS A 119 -10.63 5.63 8.04
N GLY A 120 -10.53 6.33 9.19
CA GLY A 120 -9.57 7.40 9.38
C GLY A 120 -8.12 6.96 9.18
N ILE A 121 -7.74 5.82 9.75
CA ILE A 121 -6.39 5.25 9.62
C ILE A 121 -6.09 4.86 8.17
N CYS A 122 -7.02 4.16 7.49
CA CYS A 122 -6.84 3.75 6.10
C CYS A 122 -6.75 4.94 5.14
N LEU A 123 -7.59 5.97 5.32
CA LEU A 123 -7.54 7.19 4.51
C LEU A 123 -6.21 7.93 4.71
N LEU A 124 -5.77 8.06 5.96
CA LEU A 124 -4.46 8.65 6.27
C LEU A 124 -3.32 7.85 5.62
N TYR A 125 -3.40 6.52 5.67
CA TYR A 125 -2.42 5.64 5.01
C TYR A 125 -2.39 5.87 3.50
N VAL A 126 -3.55 5.93 2.83
CA VAL A 126 -3.64 6.18 1.39
C VAL A 126 -3.05 7.55 1.05
N LEU A 127 -3.35 8.59 1.84
CA LEU A 127 -2.80 9.92 1.65
C LEU A 127 -1.27 9.94 1.79
N LEU A 128 -0.73 9.31 2.82
CA LEU A 128 0.72 9.19 3.02
C LEU A 128 1.38 8.39 1.90
N TYR A 129 0.70 7.35 1.40
CA TYR A 129 1.17 6.57 0.27
C TYR A 129 1.23 7.41 -1.02
N GLU A 130 0.22 8.24 -1.31
CA GLU A 130 0.23 9.11 -2.49
C GLU A 130 1.33 10.18 -2.41
N VAL A 131 1.57 10.76 -1.22
CA VAL A 131 2.71 11.66 -1.02
C VAL A 131 4.04 10.93 -1.23
N TRP A 132 4.17 9.72 -0.72
CA TRP A 132 5.35 8.88 -0.97
C TRP A 132 5.49 8.55 -2.47
N ALA A 133 4.39 8.20 -3.16
CA ALA A 133 4.39 7.93 -4.59
C ALA A 133 4.88 9.14 -5.40
N LEU A 134 4.45 10.36 -5.02
CA LEU A 134 4.90 11.60 -5.65
C LEU A 134 6.41 11.81 -5.48
N ILE A 135 6.92 11.70 -4.26
CA ILE A 135 8.35 11.86 -3.95
C ILE A 135 9.18 10.79 -4.66
N THR A 136 8.74 9.53 -4.58
CA THR A 136 9.40 8.40 -5.26
C THR A 136 9.47 8.59 -6.77
N SER A 137 8.37 9.06 -7.37
CA SER A 137 8.31 9.32 -8.80
C SER A 137 9.26 10.44 -9.22
N ALA A 138 9.39 11.50 -8.42
CA ALA A 138 10.33 12.57 -8.67
C ALA A 138 11.79 12.07 -8.61
N LEU A 139 12.11 11.24 -7.60
CA LEU A 139 13.45 10.66 -7.47
C LEU A 139 13.79 9.69 -8.61
N LEU A 140 12.84 8.82 -8.98
CA LEU A 140 13.03 7.91 -10.12
C LEU A 140 13.17 8.67 -11.44
N PHE A 141 12.38 9.73 -11.64
CA PHE A 141 12.51 10.58 -12.81
C PHE A 141 13.91 11.19 -12.92
N LEU A 142 14.45 11.73 -11.81
CA LEU A 142 15.81 12.27 -11.76
C LEU A 142 16.87 11.21 -12.08
N VAL A 143 16.69 9.98 -11.59
CA VAL A 143 17.59 8.85 -11.87
C VAL A 143 17.57 8.45 -13.34
N MET A 144 16.43 8.59 -14.01
CA MET A 144 16.23 8.20 -15.41
C MET A 144 16.65 9.27 -16.42
N ILE A 145 17.06 10.47 -15.97
CA ILE A 145 17.62 11.51 -16.85
C ILE A 145 19.06 11.09 -17.24
N PRO A 146 19.39 10.92 -18.54
CA PRO A 146 20.70 10.43 -18.98
C PRO A 146 21.89 11.32 -18.57
N GLU A 147 21.62 12.61 -18.36
CA GLU A 147 22.63 13.62 -17.99
C GLU A 147 22.89 13.71 -16.48
N THR A 148 22.21 12.87 -15.68
CA THR A 148 22.34 12.93 -14.23
C THR A 148 23.75 12.53 -13.79
N VAL A 149 24.44 13.44 -13.12
CA VAL A 149 25.80 13.18 -12.59
C VAL A 149 25.75 12.00 -11.62
N GLY A 150 26.72 11.09 -11.69
CA GLY A 150 26.75 9.85 -10.91
C GLY A 150 26.51 10.02 -9.40
N VAL A 151 26.96 11.16 -8.82
CA VAL A 151 26.67 11.49 -7.41
C VAL A 151 25.19 11.70 -7.15
N VAL A 152 24.48 12.40 -8.04
CA VAL A 152 23.03 12.65 -7.92
C VAL A 152 22.26 11.33 -8.07
N TYR A 153 22.70 10.46 -8.98
CA TYR A 153 22.15 9.10 -9.13
C TYR A 153 22.25 8.32 -7.81
N VAL A 154 23.46 8.21 -7.24
CA VAL A 154 23.69 7.46 -5.99
C VAL A 154 22.86 8.05 -4.83
N LEU A 155 22.84 9.39 -4.68
CA LEU A 155 22.04 10.05 -3.65
C LEU A 155 20.53 9.79 -3.83
N SER A 156 20.02 9.85 -5.07
CA SER A 156 18.61 9.58 -5.37
C SER A 156 18.23 8.14 -5.01
N VAL A 157 19.08 7.17 -5.29
CA VAL A 157 18.88 5.75 -4.92
C VAL A 157 18.87 5.59 -3.39
N ILE A 158 19.80 6.21 -2.67
CA ILE A 158 19.85 6.15 -1.20
C ILE A 158 18.59 6.78 -0.59
N VAL A 159 18.19 7.94 -1.10
CA VAL A 159 16.97 8.63 -0.62
C VAL A 159 15.72 7.81 -0.94
N PHE A 160 15.64 7.20 -2.12
CA PHE A 160 14.54 6.31 -2.51
C PHE A 160 14.35 5.17 -1.50
N PHE A 161 15.42 4.43 -1.19
CA PHE A 161 15.35 3.36 -0.18
C PHE A 161 15.07 3.90 1.22
N GLY A 162 15.70 5.03 1.60
CA GLY A 162 15.46 5.67 2.89
C GLY A 162 13.99 6.08 3.09
N MET A 163 13.38 6.69 2.07
CA MET A 163 11.95 7.08 2.09
C MET A 163 11.02 5.86 2.21
N HIS A 164 11.40 4.73 1.59
CA HIS A 164 10.62 3.50 1.73
C HIS A 164 10.62 2.98 3.18
N PHE A 165 11.76 2.97 3.85
CA PHE A 165 11.85 2.61 5.27
C PHE A 165 11.11 3.59 6.17
N VAL A 166 11.17 4.90 5.90
CA VAL A 166 10.41 5.93 6.62
C VAL A 166 8.90 5.69 6.50
N LEU A 167 8.41 5.39 5.28
CA LEU A 167 7.00 5.07 5.06
C LEU A 167 6.59 3.84 5.87
N LEU A 168 7.36 2.76 5.80
CA LEU A 168 7.09 1.54 6.56
C LEU A 168 7.08 1.79 8.08
N TYR A 169 7.97 2.65 8.57
CA TYR A 169 8.03 3.02 9.97
C TYR A 169 6.80 3.82 10.40
N ILE A 170 6.41 4.86 9.63
CA ILE A 170 5.21 5.66 9.88
C ILE A 170 3.96 4.78 9.91
N VAL A 171 3.80 3.92 8.90
CA VAL A 171 2.69 2.97 8.82
C VAL A 171 2.65 2.07 10.06
N SER A 172 3.81 1.56 10.49
CA SER A 172 3.90 0.70 11.68
C SER A 172 3.45 1.42 12.95
N ILE A 173 3.75 2.72 13.10
CA ILE A 173 3.29 3.52 14.25
C ILE A 173 1.76 3.63 14.23
N PHE A 174 1.15 3.94 13.09
CA PHE A 174 -0.32 4.07 13.00
C PHE A 174 -1.07 2.76 13.22
N TYR A 175 -0.44 1.60 12.96
CA TYR A 175 -1.01 0.30 13.26
C TYR A 175 -0.83 -0.14 14.72
N LEU A 176 0.03 0.54 15.49
CA LEU A 176 0.30 0.22 16.90
C LEU A 176 -0.50 1.08 17.87
N TRP A 177 -1.13 2.16 17.39
CA TRP A 177 -2.01 3.08 18.14
C TRP A 177 -3.47 2.86 17.77
#